data_50ac99c19a21a010681cdc6eb42f4289
#
_entry.id   50ac99c19a21a010681cdc6eb42f4289
#
_cell.length_a   1.000
_cell.length_b   1.000
_cell.length_c   1.000
_cell.angle_alpha   90.00
_cell.angle_beta   90.00
_cell.angle_gamma   90.00
#
_symmetry.space_group_name_H-M   'P 1'
#
loop_
_entity.id
_entity.type
_entity.pdbx_description
1 polymer ?
#
loop_
_entity_poly.entity_id
_entity_poly.type
_entity_poly.pdbx_seq_one_letter_code
_entity_poly.pdbx_strand_id
1 'polypeptide(L)'
;AVSASLKENSVNIQKFLEPSAGIGSFIQSFAEKGVQQVTAYEKDFLTGKILKQLYPDNTIQIKGFEEIPEKEQNSYDIIASNIPFGDTAIFDLSYSRSRDMAKVQAARSIHNYFFMKGTDMLREGGILAFITSQGVMNSPKNDPIRRALMHNNNLVSAIRLPNNLFTEYAGTEVGSDLIILQKNSDKQILTQAEEL
;
A
#
# COMPACT_ATOMS: atom_id res chain seq x y z
N ALA A 1 7.64 -6.99 11.70
CA ALA A 1 8.97 -6.55 11.25
C ALA A 1 9.03 -5.03 11.09
N VAL A 2 8.37 -4.41 10.08
CA VAL A 2 8.45 -2.95 9.81
C VAL A 2 8.11 -2.12 11.05
N SER A 3 6.96 -2.34 11.69
CA SER A 3 6.53 -1.58 12.88
C SER A 3 7.49 -1.73 14.07
N ALA A 4 8.08 -2.90 14.25
CA ALA A 4 9.07 -3.13 15.30
C ALA A 4 10.37 -2.37 15.03
N SER A 5 10.90 -2.43 13.81
CA SER A 5 12.13 -1.72 13.42
C SER A 5 11.98 -0.19 13.56
N LEU A 6 10.83 0.36 13.20
CA LEU A 6 10.54 1.78 13.36
C LEU A 6 10.55 2.20 14.84
N LYS A 7 9.95 1.38 15.71
CA LYS A 7 9.95 1.63 17.16
C LYS A 7 11.37 1.54 17.75
N GLU A 8 12.15 0.53 17.39
CA GLU A 8 13.53 0.35 17.84
C GLU A 8 14.41 1.54 17.46
N ASN A 9 14.17 2.17 16.30
CA ASN A 9 14.88 3.34 15.83
C ASN A 9 14.26 4.68 16.29
N SER A 10 13.31 4.66 17.23
CA SER A 10 12.63 5.84 17.77
C SER A 10 11.94 6.70 16.69
N VAL A 11 11.47 6.09 15.61
CA VAL A 11 10.72 6.79 14.56
C VAL A 11 9.31 7.05 15.06
N ASN A 12 8.96 8.33 15.23
CA ASN A 12 7.61 8.73 15.63
C ASN A 12 6.67 8.70 14.43
N ILE A 13 5.71 7.79 14.47
CA ILE A 13 4.68 7.65 13.44
C ILE A 13 3.43 8.37 13.91
N GLN A 14 3.04 9.42 13.19
CA GLN A 14 1.83 10.18 13.50
C GLN A 14 0.61 9.56 12.83
N LYS A 15 0.68 9.30 11.50
CA LYS A 15 -0.43 8.85 10.69
C LYS A 15 -0.13 7.55 9.97
N PHE A 16 -0.98 6.57 10.18
CA PHE A 16 -0.97 5.29 9.48
C PHE A 16 -2.22 5.12 8.63
N LEU A 17 -2.07 4.61 7.40
CA LEU A 17 -3.16 4.25 6.51
C LEU A 17 -3.12 2.76 6.15
N GLU A 18 -4.24 2.09 6.28
CA GLU A 18 -4.48 0.75 5.75
C GLU A 18 -5.55 0.81 4.65
N PRO A 19 -5.17 0.73 3.35
CA PRO A 19 -6.11 0.96 2.24
C PRO A 19 -7.01 -0.23 1.89
N SER A 20 -6.79 -1.40 2.48
CA SER A 20 -7.63 -2.60 2.35
C SER A 20 -7.52 -3.41 3.64
N ALA A 21 -8.32 -3.02 4.63
CA ALA A 21 -8.05 -3.39 6.01
C ALA A 21 -8.57 -4.78 6.42
N GLY A 22 -9.58 -5.32 5.71
CA GLY A 22 -10.23 -6.54 6.15
C GLY A 22 -10.74 -6.41 7.58
N ILE A 23 -10.28 -7.29 8.46
CA ILE A 23 -10.59 -7.25 9.89
C ILE A 23 -9.54 -6.50 10.74
N GLY A 24 -8.55 -5.83 10.12
CA GLY A 24 -7.65 -4.88 10.79
C GLY A 24 -6.37 -5.48 11.39
N SER A 25 -5.83 -6.56 10.82
CA SER A 25 -4.61 -7.19 11.33
C SER A 25 -3.40 -6.24 11.35
N PHE A 26 -3.30 -5.34 10.38
CA PHE A 26 -2.25 -4.32 10.35
C PHE A 26 -2.53 -3.19 11.35
N ILE A 27 -3.80 -2.79 11.51
CA ILE A 27 -4.21 -1.78 12.51
C ILE A 27 -3.70 -2.17 13.88
N GLN A 28 -3.98 -3.40 14.32
CA GLN A 28 -3.53 -3.90 15.62
C GLN A 28 -2.01 -3.80 15.76
N SER A 29 -1.26 -4.27 14.74
CA SER A 29 0.20 -4.27 14.76
C SER A 29 0.82 -2.88 14.89
N PHE A 30 0.20 -1.84 14.31
CA PHE A 30 0.69 -0.47 14.38
C PHE A 30 0.18 0.29 15.62
N ALA A 31 -1.06 0.06 16.05
CA ALA A 31 -1.61 0.67 17.27
C ALA A 31 -0.77 0.30 18.50
N GLU A 32 -0.34 -0.96 18.63
CA GLU A 32 0.54 -1.43 19.71
C GLU A 32 1.93 -0.75 19.70
N LYS A 33 2.30 -0.07 18.61
CA LYS A 33 3.59 0.63 18.47
C LYS A 33 3.48 2.15 18.68
N GLY A 34 2.32 2.63 19.12
CA GLY A 34 2.11 4.03 19.51
C GLY A 34 1.80 4.98 18.36
N VAL A 35 1.25 4.48 17.24
CA VAL A 35 0.71 5.33 16.17
C VAL A 35 -0.45 6.17 16.71
N GLN A 36 -0.44 7.48 16.42
CA GLN A 36 -1.42 8.40 16.99
C GLN A 36 -2.74 8.41 16.23
N GLN A 37 -2.70 8.32 14.90
CA GLN A 37 -3.87 8.37 14.03
C GLN A 37 -3.85 7.21 13.04
N VAL A 38 -4.88 6.39 13.09
CA VAL A 38 -5.08 5.28 12.17
C VAL A 38 -6.30 5.58 11.30
N THR A 39 -6.10 5.52 9.99
CA THR A 39 -7.17 5.55 9.00
C THR A 39 -7.18 4.22 8.25
N ALA A 40 -8.35 3.63 8.07
CA ALA A 40 -8.49 2.37 7.34
C ALA A 40 -9.67 2.43 6.37
N TYR A 41 -9.47 1.83 5.20
CA TYR A 41 -10.48 1.65 4.16
C TYR A 41 -10.80 0.18 4.02
N GLU A 42 -12.09 -0.16 4.00
CA GLU A 42 -12.59 -1.50 3.71
C GLU A 42 -13.83 -1.38 2.82
N LYS A 43 -13.76 -1.99 1.64
CA LYS A 43 -14.79 -1.87 0.61
C LYS A 43 -16.00 -2.76 0.88
N ASP A 44 -15.76 -3.95 1.45
CA ASP A 44 -16.84 -4.84 1.81
C ASP A 44 -17.64 -4.29 2.99
N PHE A 45 -18.94 -4.17 2.81
CA PHE A 45 -19.81 -3.53 3.78
C PHE A 45 -19.87 -4.28 5.12
N LEU A 46 -19.96 -5.61 5.09
CA LEU A 46 -20.08 -6.42 6.31
C LEU A 46 -18.77 -6.44 7.07
N THR A 47 -17.67 -6.68 6.37
CA THR A 47 -16.31 -6.65 6.93
C THR A 47 -16.01 -5.27 7.52
N GLY A 48 -16.34 -4.20 6.80
CA GLY A 48 -16.15 -2.84 7.29
C GLY A 48 -16.97 -2.50 8.54
N LYS A 49 -18.18 -3.05 8.68
CA LYS A 49 -18.99 -2.94 9.90
C LYS A 49 -18.34 -3.63 11.08
N ILE A 50 -17.82 -4.84 10.87
CA ILE A 50 -17.08 -5.59 11.89
C ILE A 50 -15.82 -4.81 12.29
N LEU A 51 -15.04 -4.37 11.31
CA LEU A 51 -13.82 -3.57 11.52
C LEU A 51 -14.09 -2.34 12.39
N LYS A 52 -15.18 -1.63 12.12
CA LYS A 52 -15.57 -0.44 12.87
C LYS A 52 -15.94 -0.73 14.33
N GLN A 53 -16.47 -1.92 14.61
CA GLN A 53 -16.75 -2.37 15.98
C GLN A 53 -15.48 -2.80 16.72
N LEU A 54 -14.53 -3.42 16.01
CA LEU A 54 -13.27 -3.86 16.58
C LEU A 54 -12.34 -2.67 16.91
N TYR A 55 -12.41 -1.60 16.14
CA TYR A 55 -11.52 -0.43 16.26
C TYR A 55 -12.32 0.90 16.35
N PRO A 56 -13.14 1.10 17.41
CA PRO A 56 -14.05 2.25 17.50
C PRO A 56 -13.31 3.59 17.58
N ASP A 57 -12.08 3.61 18.08
CA ASP A 57 -11.28 4.83 18.26
C ASP A 57 -10.51 5.22 16.98
N ASN A 58 -10.59 4.41 15.92
CA ASN A 58 -9.88 4.66 14.66
C ASN A 58 -10.83 5.19 13.57
N THR A 59 -10.27 5.87 12.58
CA THR A 59 -11.04 6.36 11.43
C THR A 59 -11.26 5.23 10.42
N ILE A 60 -12.41 4.55 10.52
CA ILE A 60 -12.78 3.47 9.61
C ILE A 60 -13.73 3.99 8.52
N GLN A 61 -13.33 3.86 7.27
CA GLN A 61 -14.10 4.21 6.08
C GLN A 61 -14.58 2.93 5.38
N ILE A 62 -15.92 2.74 5.32
CA ILE A 62 -16.51 1.60 4.57
C ILE A 62 -16.66 2.02 3.11
N LYS A 63 -15.53 2.05 2.41
CA LYS A 63 -15.34 2.56 1.05
C LYS A 63 -14.12 1.91 0.41
N GLY A 64 -14.04 1.97 -0.92
CA GLY A 64 -12.82 1.61 -1.64
C GLY A 64 -11.72 2.67 -1.48
N PHE A 65 -10.47 2.24 -1.68
CA PHE A 65 -9.31 3.14 -1.62
C PHE A 65 -9.36 4.26 -2.67
N GLU A 66 -10.08 4.02 -3.79
CA GLU A 66 -10.33 5.01 -4.83
C GLU A 66 -11.10 6.24 -4.35
N GLU A 67 -11.83 6.11 -3.23
CA GLU A 67 -12.63 7.18 -2.65
C GLU A 67 -11.87 8.03 -1.60
N ILE A 68 -10.57 7.78 -1.37
CA ILE A 68 -9.77 8.61 -0.46
C ILE A 68 -9.72 10.04 -0.97
N PRO A 69 -10.02 11.05 -0.12
CA PRO A 69 -10.01 12.44 -0.56
C PRO A 69 -8.63 12.92 -1.00
N GLU A 70 -8.56 13.73 -2.06
CA GLU A 70 -7.30 14.31 -2.55
C GLU A 70 -6.53 15.12 -1.50
N LYS A 71 -7.24 15.74 -0.56
CA LYS A 71 -6.62 16.48 0.56
C LYS A 71 -5.76 15.61 1.48
N GLU A 72 -5.89 14.29 1.41
CA GLU A 72 -5.07 13.32 2.14
C GLU A 72 -3.74 12.99 1.43
N GLN A 73 -3.50 13.54 0.24
CA GLN A 73 -2.22 13.39 -0.44
C GLN A 73 -1.09 13.95 0.43
N ASN A 74 0.07 13.28 0.36
CA ASN A 74 1.29 13.66 1.08
C ASN A 74 1.12 13.78 2.61
N SER A 75 0.21 13.01 3.23
CA SER A 75 -0.10 13.18 4.65
C SER A 75 0.24 11.99 5.55
N TYR A 76 0.46 10.81 5.01
CA TYR A 76 0.71 9.61 5.81
C TYR A 76 2.20 9.30 5.97
N ASP A 77 2.59 8.93 7.20
CA ASP A 77 3.95 8.47 7.51
C ASP A 77 4.18 7.06 7.01
N ILE A 78 3.17 6.20 7.21
CA ILE A 78 3.22 4.79 6.83
C ILE A 78 1.90 4.39 6.19
N ILE A 79 2.02 3.62 5.11
CA ILE A 79 0.91 2.93 4.48
C ILE A 79 1.28 1.46 4.37
N ALA A 80 0.52 0.58 5.00
CA ALA A 80 0.76 -0.86 4.93
C ALA A 80 -0.54 -1.63 4.77
N SER A 81 -0.51 -2.67 3.95
CA SER A 81 -1.65 -3.56 3.71
C SER A 81 -1.24 -4.85 3.02
N ASN A 82 -2.05 -5.86 3.18
CA ASN A 82 -2.16 -6.96 2.23
C ASN A 82 -3.17 -6.53 1.16
N ILE A 83 -2.67 -6.03 0.02
CA ILE A 83 -3.53 -5.46 -1.01
C ILE A 83 -4.32 -6.56 -1.74
N PRO A 84 -5.53 -6.26 -2.26
CA PRO A 84 -6.34 -7.26 -2.93
C PRO A 84 -5.62 -7.89 -4.12
N PHE A 85 -5.72 -9.20 -4.26
CA PHE A 85 -5.20 -9.93 -5.41
C PHE A 85 -6.25 -9.98 -6.53
N GLY A 86 -5.81 -9.86 -7.76
CA GLY A 86 -6.68 -9.95 -8.91
C GLY A 86 -6.24 -9.08 -10.10
N ASP A 87 -6.84 -9.34 -11.25
CA ASP A 87 -6.61 -8.59 -12.49
C ASP A 87 -7.82 -7.70 -12.78
N THR A 88 -8.11 -6.80 -11.84
CA THR A 88 -9.29 -5.93 -11.91
C THR A 88 -8.84 -4.48 -12.08
N ALA A 89 -9.49 -3.76 -13.00
CA ALA A 89 -9.32 -2.33 -13.15
C ALA A 89 -10.08 -1.57 -12.04
N ILE A 90 -9.51 -0.45 -11.60
CA ILE A 90 -10.12 0.45 -10.62
C ILE A 90 -10.60 1.72 -11.32
N PHE A 91 -11.84 2.07 -11.07
CA PHE A 91 -12.38 3.33 -11.56
C PHE A 91 -12.11 4.45 -10.54
N ASP A 92 -11.08 5.23 -10.81
CA ASP A 92 -10.76 6.47 -10.11
C ASP A 92 -10.76 7.62 -11.12
N LEU A 93 -11.65 8.60 -10.93
CA LEU A 93 -11.83 9.70 -11.87
C LEU A 93 -10.57 10.58 -11.96
N SER A 94 -9.85 10.76 -10.87
CA SER A 94 -8.60 11.55 -10.83
C SER A 94 -7.49 10.87 -11.63
N TYR A 95 -7.42 9.54 -11.56
CA TYR A 95 -6.47 8.73 -12.32
C TYR A 95 -6.83 8.64 -13.81
N SER A 96 -8.10 8.39 -14.12
CA SER A 96 -8.56 8.26 -15.52
C SER A 96 -8.45 9.56 -16.33
N ARG A 97 -8.46 10.71 -15.66
CA ARG A 97 -8.29 12.05 -16.27
C ARG A 97 -6.90 12.64 -16.08
N SER A 98 -5.99 11.89 -15.50
CA SER A 98 -4.63 12.37 -15.26
C SER A 98 -3.89 12.63 -16.57
N ARG A 99 -3.05 13.67 -16.58
CA ARG A 99 -2.06 13.90 -17.66
C ARG A 99 -0.86 12.97 -17.54
N ASP A 100 -0.65 12.38 -16.36
CA ASP A 100 0.37 11.37 -16.13
C ASP A 100 -0.14 10.01 -16.64
N MET A 101 0.46 9.55 -17.73
CA MET A 101 0.10 8.28 -18.36
C MET A 101 0.34 7.07 -17.46
N ALA A 102 1.30 7.15 -16.53
CA ALA A 102 1.55 6.09 -15.57
C ALA A 102 0.36 5.91 -14.62
N LYS A 103 -0.28 6.99 -14.18
CA LYS A 103 -1.51 6.95 -13.37
C LYS A 103 -2.68 6.34 -14.14
N VAL A 104 -2.89 6.77 -15.40
CA VAL A 104 -3.93 6.20 -16.25
C VAL A 104 -3.73 4.70 -16.48
N GLN A 105 -2.49 4.28 -16.68
CA GLN A 105 -2.14 2.87 -16.87
C GLN A 105 -2.25 2.07 -15.57
N ALA A 106 -1.85 2.65 -14.44
CA ALA A 106 -1.95 2.01 -13.13
C ALA A 106 -3.39 1.62 -12.77
N ALA A 107 -4.37 2.47 -13.11
CA ALA A 107 -5.79 2.19 -12.86
C ALA A 107 -6.35 0.95 -13.58
N ARG A 108 -5.61 0.38 -14.55
CA ARG A 108 -6.01 -0.84 -15.26
C ARG A 108 -5.73 -2.15 -14.50
N SER A 109 -4.97 -2.07 -13.40
CA SER A 109 -4.65 -3.20 -12.54
C SER A 109 -4.69 -2.79 -11.08
N ILE A 110 -5.43 -3.52 -10.26
CA ILE A 110 -5.61 -3.22 -8.84
C ILE A 110 -4.28 -3.09 -8.09
N HIS A 111 -3.30 -3.97 -8.36
CA HIS A 111 -1.99 -3.92 -7.74
C HIS A 111 -1.24 -2.63 -8.08
N ASN A 112 -1.15 -2.31 -9.37
CA ASN A 112 -0.46 -1.11 -9.84
C ASN A 112 -1.13 0.16 -9.29
N TYR A 113 -2.46 0.17 -9.25
CA TYR A 113 -3.23 1.27 -8.69
C TYR A 113 -2.91 1.47 -7.21
N PHE A 114 -2.91 0.40 -6.41
CA PHE A 114 -2.62 0.50 -4.98
C PHE A 114 -1.21 1.05 -4.72
N PHE A 115 -0.20 0.59 -5.45
CA PHE A 115 1.15 1.13 -5.33
C PHE A 115 1.21 2.62 -5.71
N MET A 116 0.67 2.99 -6.86
CA MET A 116 0.71 4.37 -7.33
C MET A 116 -0.08 5.30 -6.41
N LYS A 117 -1.31 4.93 -6.05
CA LYS A 117 -2.16 5.71 -5.13
C LYS A 117 -1.56 5.77 -3.72
N GLY A 118 -1.00 4.67 -3.24
CA GLY A 118 -0.32 4.62 -1.95
C GLY A 118 0.83 5.61 -1.88
N THR A 119 1.69 5.66 -2.90
CA THR A 119 2.79 6.63 -2.91
C THR A 119 2.33 8.08 -3.05
N ASP A 120 1.18 8.34 -3.72
CA ASP A 120 0.58 9.69 -3.73
C ASP A 120 0.14 10.14 -2.32
N MET A 121 -0.33 9.20 -1.48
CA MET A 121 -0.80 9.52 -0.13
C MET A 121 0.33 9.66 0.89
N LEU A 122 1.52 9.07 0.64
CA LEU A 122 2.69 9.21 1.52
C LEU A 122 3.21 10.65 1.54
N ARG A 123 3.60 11.13 2.73
CA ARG A 123 4.47 12.31 2.84
C ARG A 123 5.88 11.99 2.37
N GLU A 124 6.68 13.03 2.15
CA GLU A 124 8.09 12.86 1.82
C GLU A 124 8.82 12.08 2.93
N GLY A 125 9.64 11.10 2.54
CA GLY A 125 10.30 10.17 3.44
C GLY A 125 9.40 9.10 4.08
N GLY A 126 8.09 9.12 3.82
CA GLY A 126 7.13 8.11 4.30
C GLY A 126 7.38 6.73 3.70
N ILE A 127 6.88 5.70 4.38
CA ILE A 127 7.10 4.28 4.03
C ILE A 127 5.80 3.64 3.57
N LEU A 128 5.86 2.97 2.41
CA LEU A 128 4.83 2.07 1.92
C LEU A 128 5.33 0.62 2.06
N ALA A 129 4.51 -0.26 2.63
CA ALA A 129 4.82 -1.68 2.80
C ALA A 129 3.61 -2.53 2.39
N PHE A 130 3.62 -3.06 1.18
CA PHE A 130 2.52 -3.87 0.65
C PHE A 130 2.91 -5.32 0.45
N ILE A 131 2.00 -6.21 0.87
CA ILE A 131 1.99 -7.60 0.41
C ILE A 131 1.15 -7.65 -0.85
N THR A 132 1.70 -8.22 -1.92
CA THR A 132 1.08 -8.27 -3.25
C THR A 132 1.36 -9.60 -3.94
N SER A 133 0.71 -9.86 -5.08
CA SER A 133 1.03 -11.02 -5.90
C SER A 133 2.38 -10.86 -6.61
N GLN A 134 3.04 -11.98 -6.89
CA GLN A 134 4.33 -12.01 -7.60
C GLN A 134 4.31 -11.33 -8.98
N GLY A 135 3.14 -11.17 -9.61
CA GLY A 135 3.00 -10.53 -10.92
C GLY A 135 3.39 -9.06 -10.96
N VAL A 136 3.37 -8.36 -9.83
CA VAL A 136 3.78 -6.95 -9.76
C VAL A 136 5.25 -6.79 -10.13
N MET A 137 6.12 -7.65 -9.62
CA MET A 137 7.56 -7.59 -9.90
C MET A 137 7.95 -8.27 -11.21
N ASN A 138 7.32 -9.39 -11.52
CA ASN A 138 7.79 -10.27 -12.59
C ASN A 138 7.16 -9.97 -13.96
N SER A 139 5.99 -9.30 -14.02
CA SER A 139 5.31 -9.08 -15.29
C SER A 139 5.95 -7.96 -16.11
N PRO A 140 6.37 -8.22 -17.37
CA PRO A 140 6.87 -7.17 -18.26
C PRO A 140 5.84 -6.04 -18.52
N LYS A 141 4.55 -6.35 -18.46
CA LYS A 141 3.46 -5.35 -18.62
C LYS A 141 3.50 -4.26 -17.55
N ASN A 142 4.08 -4.55 -16.39
CA ASN A 142 4.17 -3.61 -15.27
C ASN A 142 5.45 -2.75 -15.29
N ASP A 143 6.35 -2.97 -16.26
CA ASP A 143 7.61 -2.22 -16.34
C ASP A 143 7.43 -0.69 -16.36
N PRO A 144 6.50 -0.10 -17.14
CA PRO A 144 6.31 1.34 -17.13
C PRO A 144 5.87 1.88 -15.75
N ILE A 145 5.08 1.11 -15.02
CA ILE A 145 4.61 1.48 -13.68
C ILE A 145 5.74 1.37 -12.65
N ARG A 146 6.52 0.27 -12.72
CA ARG A 146 7.71 0.12 -11.86
C ARG A 146 8.69 1.28 -12.06
N ARG A 147 8.99 1.66 -13.30
CA ARG A 147 9.84 2.81 -13.59
C ARG A 147 9.28 4.11 -13.00
N ALA A 148 7.99 4.38 -13.21
CA ALA A 148 7.34 5.56 -12.65
C ALA A 148 7.40 5.59 -11.12
N LEU A 149 7.19 4.44 -10.46
CA LEU A 149 7.32 4.32 -9.01
C LEU A 149 8.76 4.57 -8.55
N MET A 150 9.76 4.00 -9.24
CA MET A 150 11.16 4.14 -8.86
C MET A 150 11.71 5.56 -9.06
N HIS A 151 11.13 6.37 -9.95
CA HIS A 151 11.50 7.78 -10.09
C HIS A 151 11.12 8.64 -8.88
N ASN A 152 10.08 8.25 -8.13
CA ASN A 152 9.55 9.02 -7.00
C ASN A 152 9.71 8.30 -5.66
N ASN A 153 10.34 7.14 -5.64
CA ASN A 153 10.53 6.36 -4.44
C ASN A 153 11.87 5.61 -4.46
N ASN A 154 12.43 5.36 -3.29
CA ASN A 154 13.53 4.42 -3.10
C ASN A 154 12.96 3.02 -2.85
N LEU A 155 13.50 2.01 -3.51
CA LEU A 155 13.24 0.61 -3.18
C LEU A 155 14.00 0.24 -1.92
N VAL A 156 13.30 0.14 -0.80
CA VAL A 156 13.90 -0.27 0.48
C VAL A 156 14.10 -1.77 0.53
N SER A 157 13.10 -2.54 0.11
CA SER A 157 13.17 -4.00 0.09
C SER A 157 12.13 -4.61 -0.83
N ALA A 158 12.47 -5.76 -1.41
CA ALA A 158 11.55 -6.62 -2.14
C ALA A 158 11.85 -8.08 -1.76
N ILE A 159 10.90 -8.74 -1.10
CA ILE A 159 11.08 -10.07 -0.51
C ILE A 159 10.04 -11.02 -1.05
N ARG A 160 10.46 -12.13 -1.67
CA ARG A 160 9.57 -13.23 -2.01
C ARG A 160 9.16 -13.95 -0.72
N LEU A 161 7.85 -14.01 -0.49
CA LEU A 161 7.28 -14.73 0.67
C LEU A 161 7.08 -16.21 0.32
N PRO A 162 7.08 -17.10 1.32
CA PRO A 162 6.78 -18.52 1.11
C PRO A 162 5.39 -18.71 0.48
N ASN A 163 5.27 -19.61 -0.50
CA ASN A 163 4.02 -19.84 -1.23
C ASN A 163 2.87 -20.34 -0.33
N ASN A 164 3.19 -20.96 0.80
CA ASN A 164 2.23 -21.48 1.77
C ASN A 164 1.79 -20.46 2.83
N LEU A 165 2.22 -19.21 2.75
CA LEU A 165 1.91 -18.19 3.78
C LEU A 165 0.41 -18.03 4.03
N PHE A 166 -0.42 -18.21 3.00
CA PHE A 166 -1.87 -18.03 3.08
C PHE A 166 -2.66 -19.35 3.08
N THR A 167 -1.99 -20.51 3.07
CA THR A 167 -2.65 -21.83 2.96
C THR A 167 -3.55 -22.09 4.17
N GLU A 168 -3.10 -21.76 5.38
CA GLU A 168 -3.86 -22.00 6.61
C GLU A 168 -5.08 -21.07 6.75
N TYR A 169 -5.01 -19.83 6.22
CA TYR A 169 -6.04 -18.80 6.41
C TYR A 169 -6.96 -18.62 5.20
N ALA A 170 -6.44 -18.84 4.00
CA ALA A 170 -7.19 -18.61 2.76
C ALA A 170 -7.34 -19.86 1.88
N GLY A 171 -6.76 -21.00 2.29
CA GLY A 171 -6.85 -22.26 1.55
C GLY A 171 -6.23 -22.22 0.15
N THR A 172 -5.33 -21.25 -0.12
CA THR A 172 -4.73 -21.07 -1.43
C THR A 172 -3.21 -20.91 -1.36
N GLU A 173 -2.51 -21.50 -2.32
CA GLU A 173 -1.08 -21.27 -2.53
C GLU A 173 -0.89 -20.20 -3.58
N VAL A 174 -0.47 -19.01 -3.16
CA VAL A 174 -0.21 -17.89 -4.06
C VAL A 174 1.19 -17.36 -3.80
N GLY A 175 2.00 -17.28 -4.84
CA GLY A 175 3.27 -16.59 -4.77
C GLY A 175 3.03 -15.11 -4.49
N SER A 176 3.57 -14.64 -3.39
CA SER A 176 3.40 -13.26 -2.92
C SER A 176 4.74 -12.62 -2.61
N ASP A 177 4.76 -11.31 -2.73
CA ASP A 177 5.93 -10.47 -2.47
C ASP A 177 5.58 -9.41 -1.42
N LEU A 178 6.51 -9.14 -0.50
CA LEU A 178 6.51 -7.95 0.33
C LEU A 178 7.41 -6.91 -0.35
N ILE A 179 6.81 -5.79 -0.72
CA ILE A 179 7.52 -4.66 -1.35
C ILE A 179 7.47 -3.48 -0.41
N ILE A 180 8.64 -2.90 -0.11
CA ILE A 180 8.78 -1.74 0.76
C ILE A 180 9.42 -0.61 -0.03
N LEU A 181 8.70 0.50 -0.13
CA LEU A 181 9.13 1.73 -0.78
C LEU A 181 9.23 2.87 0.22
N GLN A 182 10.15 3.79 0.00
CA GLN A 182 10.22 5.07 0.71
C GLN A 182 10.03 6.21 -0.28
N LYS A 183 9.09 7.11 0.00
CA LYS A 183 8.88 8.27 -0.87
C LYS A 183 10.10 9.19 -0.90
N ASN A 184 10.56 9.49 -2.10
CA ASN A 184 11.67 10.39 -2.39
C ASN A 184 11.39 11.10 -3.72
N SER A 185 10.69 12.23 -3.63
CA SER A 185 10.28 13.00 -4.81
C SER A 185 11.43 13.76 -5.48
N ASP A 186 12.54 13.95 -4.75
CA ASP A 186 13.74 14.65 -5.25
C ASP A 186 14.81 13.68 -5.78
N LYS A 187 14.45 12.42 -5.99
CA LYS A 187 15.36 11.39 -6.45
C LYS A 187 15.92 11.70 -7.83
N GLN A 188 17.28 11.72 -7.93
CA GLN A 188 18.00 12.08 -9.15
C GLN A 188 18.55 10.85 -9.90
N ILE A 189 18.84 9.76 -9.19
CA ILE A 189 19.54 8.59 -9.74
C ILE A 189 18.83 7.32 -9.27
N LEU A 190 18.59 6.40 -10.19
CA LEU A 190 18.14 5.05 -9.88
C LEU A 190 19.34 4.19 -9.44
N THR A 191 19.12 3.32 -8.48
CA THR A 191 20.08 2.26 -8.13
C THR A 191 20.00 1.12 -9.12
N GLN A 192 21.02 0.27 -9.20
CA GLN A 192 21.01 -0.90 -10.06
C GLN A 192 19.80 -1.83 -9.80
N ALA A 193 19.36 -1.96 -8.56
CA ALA A 193 18.18 -2.76 -8.21
C ALA A 193 16.85 -2.14 -8.67
N GLU A 194 16.83 -0.84 -8.94
CA GLU A 194 15.65 -0.09 -9.37
C GLU A 194 15.57 0.07 -10.89
N GLU A 195 16.65 -0.24 -11.61
CA GLU A 195 16.71 -0.25 -13.08
C GLU A 195 16.15 -1.54 -13.70
N LEU A 196 15.84 -2.54 -12.88
CA LEU A 196 15.32 -3.86 -13.31
C LEU A 196 13.78 -3.81 -13.63
#